data_79a75f294bf11939c2b6fe606f4ef7c1
#
_entry.id   79a75f294bf11939c2b6fe606f4ef7c1
#
_cell.length_a   1.000
_cell.length_b   1.000
_cell.length_c   1.000
_cell.angle_alpha   90.00
_cell.angle_beta   90.00
_cell.angle_gamma   90.00
#
_symmetry.space_group_name_H-M   'P 1'
#
loop_
_entity.id
_entity.type
_entity.pdbx_description
1 polymer ?
#
loop_
_entity_poly.entity_id
_entity_poly.type
_entity_poly.pdbx_seq_one_letter_code
_entity_poly.pdbx_strand_id
1 'polypeptide(L)'
;MITSSSNQQMKNITALMKKAKERKSQNLFVVEGRKMFEEVPPEWLSKVYVSERFLEEPEAEQLLAGKTYEVVADAVFKSISDTQTPQGILCLVRMPQYPLSDLLRGNRTHLLIVESIQDPGNLGTMLRTGEGAGITGIIMNRTTVDLFNPKTIRSTMGSIYRVPYYIADDLAETIGELKRQKVGIYAAHLKGQMQYDETSYCKGTAFLIGNEGNGLSDEIAGLADTYVRIPMEGSVESLNAAVSAALLMYETNRQRRRNGK
;
A
#
# COMPACT_ATOMS: atom_id res chain seq x y z
N MET A 1 -0.21 32.05 -10.68
CA MET A 1 -1.50 31.32 -10.58
C MET A 1 -1.81 30.64 -11.90
N ILE A 2 -2.26 29.38 -11.84
CA ILE A 2 -2.62 28.57 -13.01
C ILE A 2 -4.13 28.63 -13.22
N THR A 3 -4.57 29.21 -14.34
CA THR A 3 -5.98 29.47 -14.65
C THR A 3 -6.53 28.60 -15.78
N SER A 4 -5.70 27.73 -16.38
CA SER A 4 -6.12 26.89 -17.52
C SER A 4 -5.77 25.43 -17.31
N SER A 5 -6.72 24.54 -17.57
CA SER A 5 -6.49 23.07 -17.60
C SER A 5 -5.57 22.63 -18.74
N SER A 6 -5.36 23.50 -19.76
CA SER A 6 -4.40 23.24 -20.84
C SER A 6 -2.95 23.49 -20.44
N ASN A 7 -2.70 24.06 -19.25
CA ASN A 7 -1.35 24.22 -18.71
C ASN A 7 -0.61 22.88 -18.64
N GLN A 8 0.67 22.88 -18.99
CA GLN A 8 1.46 21.66 -19.07
C GLN A 8 1.56 20.91 -17.73
N GLN A 9 1.58 21.63 -16.61
CA GLN A 9 1.63 21.02 -15.28
C GLN A 9 0.30 20.31 -14.97
N MET A 10 -0.85 20.90 -15.33
CA MET A 10 -2.17 20.29 -15.13
C MET A 10 -2.34 19.04 -15.98
N LYS A 11 -1.88 19.08 -17.22
CA LYS A 11 -1.83 17.89 -18.09
C LYS A 11 -0.94 16.79 -17.50
N ASN A 12 0.19 17.16 -16.91
CA ASN A 12 1.09 16.20 -16.26
C ASN A 12 0.43 15.56 -15.03
N ILE A 13 -0.21 16.33 -14.15
CA ILE A 13 -0.94 15.80 -13.00
C ILE A 13 -2.03 14.82 -13.48
N THR A 14 -2.81 15.20 -14.48
CA THR A 14 -3.85 14.33 -15.06
C THR A 14 -3.25 13.04 -15.63
N ALA A 15 -2.08 13.10 -16.26
CA ALA A 15 -1.38 11.93 -16.78
C ALA A 15 -0.89 11.02 -15.65
N LEU A 16 -0.30 11.59 -14.59
CA LEU A 16 0.12 10.86 -13.39
C LEU A 16 -1.07 10.22 -12.66
N MET A 17 -2.21 10.87 -12.61
CA MET A 17 -3.43 10.30 -12.02
C MET A 17 -3.92 9.07 -12.80
N LYS A 18 -3.90 9.13 -14.14
CA LYS A 18 -4.54 8.12 -14.99
C LYS A 18 -3.61 6.98 -15.44
N LYS A 19 -2.30 7.22 -15.53
CA LYS A 19 -1.38 6.31 -16.24
C LYS A 19 -0.23 5.84 -15.36
N ALA A 20 -0.19 4.54 -15.03
CA ALA A 20 0.92 3.93 -14.30
C ALA A 20 2.28 4.12 -15.02
N LYS A 21 2.29 4.09 -16.37
CA LYS A 21 3.49 4.33 -17.17
C LYS A 21 4.10 5.71 -16.90
N GLU A 22 3.25 6.75 -16.81
CA GLU A 22 3.72 8.12 -16.52
C GLU A 22 4.28 8.23 -15.09
N ARG A 23 3.62 7.60 -14.12
CA ARG A 23 4.14 7.54 -12.74
C ARG A 23 5.51 6.89 -12.68
N LYS A 24 5.68 5.74 -13.33
CA LYS A 24 6.95 5.00 -13.36
C LYS A 24 8.05 5.78 -14.08
N SER A 25 7.75 6.36 -15.26
CA SER A 25 8.76 7.08 -16.07
C SER A 25 9.27 8.35 -15.39
N GLN A 26 8.41 9.01 -14.61
CA GLN A 26 8.77 10.24 -13.88
C GLN A 26 9.21 9.97 -12.45
N ASN A 27 9.04 8.74 -11.95
CA ASN A 27 9.24 8.35 -10.56
C ASN A 27 8.43 9.22 -9.58
N LEU A 28 7.19 9.57 -9.98
CA LEU A 28 6.28 10.46 -9.25
C LEU A 28 4.90 9.86 -9.13
N PHE A 29 4.25 10.13 -8.01
CA PHE A 29 2.82 9.87 -7.83
C PHE A 29 2.11 11.10 -7.25
N VAL A 30 0.78 11.09 -7.35
CA VAL A 30 -0.06 12.19 -6.89
C VAL A 30 -0.65 11.84 -5.54
N VAL A 31 -0.62 12.80 -4.65
CA VAL A 31 -1.25 12.75 -3.34
C VAL A 31 -2.21 13.91 -3.21
N GLU A 32 -3.43 13.66 -2.78
CA GLU A 32 -4.47 14.66 -2.60
C GLU A 32 -4.98 14.63 -1.15
N GLY A 33 -5.20 15.81 -0.59
CA GLY A 33 -5.80 16.01 0.73
C GLY A 33 -4.79 16.37 1.82
N ARG A 34 -5.29 17.12 2.80
CA ARG A 34 -4.50 17.73 3.87
C ARG A 34 -3.71 16.70 4.66
N LYS A 35 -4.37 15.69 5.22
CA LYS A 35 -3.73 14.66 6.05
C LYS A 35 -2.61 13.95 5.30
N MET A 36 -2.84 13.60 4.04
CA MET A 36 -1.84 12.93 3.22
C MET A 36 -0.65 13.85 2.92
N PHE A 37 -0.88 15.15 2.75
CA PHE A 37 0.16 16.15 2.54
C PHE A 37 1.02 16.36 3.80
N GLU A 38 0.40 16.46 4.97
CA GLU A 38 1.10 16.65 6.26
C GLU A 38 2.08 15.51 6.57
N GLU A 39 1.73 14.31 6.17
CA GLU A 39 2.51 13.09 6.45
C GLU A 39 3.59 12.80 5.38
N VAL A 40 3.67 13.57 4.29
CA VAL A 40 4.71 13.36 3.25
C VAL A 40 6.10 13.62 3.84
N PRO A 41 7.02 12.65 3.76
CA PRO A 41 8.42 12.91 4.10
C PRO A 41 8.97 14.08 3.26
N PRO A 42 9.58 15.09 3.89
CA PRO A 42 10.03 16.29 3.19
C PRO A 42 10.93 16.01 1.97
N GLU A 43 11.79 15.00 2.06
CA GLU A 43 12.72 14.58 1.01
C GLU A 43 12.01 13.92 -0.19
N TRP A 44 10.78 13.45 -0.02
CA TRP A 44 9.98 12.89 -1.11
C TRP A 44 9.09 13.92 -1.79
N LEU A 45 8.80 15.03 -1.11
CA LEU A 45 7.96 16.08 -1.65
C LEU A 45 8.66 16.74 -2.86
N SER A 46 8.00 16.70 -4.02
CA SER A 46 8.52 17.26 -5.26
C SER A 46 7.88 18.61 -5.59
N LYS A 47 6.55 18.70 -5.52
CA LYS A 47 5.81 19.91 -5.86
C LYS A 47 4.47 19.96 -5.16
N VAL A 48 4.02 21.16 -4.79
CA VAL A 48 2.72 21.39 -4.12
C VAL A 48 1.86 22.29 -5.00
N TYR A 49 0.58 21.96 -5.06
CA TYR A 49 -0.46 22.75 -5.73
C TYR A 49 -1.60 23.00 -4.77
N VAL A 50 -2.06 24.21 -4.70
CA VAL A 50 -3.19 24.60 -3.84
C VAL A 50 -4.24 25.36 -4.63
N SER A 51 -5.50 25.18 -4.29
CA SER A 51 -6.58 25.98 -4.85
C SER A 51 -6.61 27.37 -4.22
N GLU A 52 -7.27 28.34 -4.89
CA GLU A 52 -7.46 29.68 -4.32
C GLU A 52 -8.19 29.59 -2.98
N ARG A 53 -9.27 28.81 -2.93
CA ARG A 53 -10.07 28.62 -1.73
C ARG A 53 -9.27 28.00 -0.56
N PHE A 54 -8.32 27.12 -0.83
CA PHE A 54 -7.48 26.52 0.22
C PHE A 54 -6.67 27.59 0.96
N LEU A 55 -6.20 28.64 0.27
CA LEU A 55 -5.43 29.72 0.89
C LEU A 55 -6.26 30.60 1.84
N GLU A 56 -7.59 30.55 1.75
CA GLU A 56 -8.50 31.26 2.64
C GLU A 56 -8.72 30.48 3.97
N GLU A 57 -8.28 29.23 4.04
CA GLU A 57 -8.43 28.41 5.23
C GLU A 57 -7.46 28.87 6.35
N PRO A 58 -7.91 28.94 7.61
CA PRO A 58 -7.09 29.48 8.72
C PRO A 58 -5.75 28.77 8.92
N GLU A 59 -5.65 27.50 8.55
CA GLU A 59 -4.46 26.67 8.76
C GLU A 59 -3.54 26.61 7.53
N ALA A 60 -3.94 27.22 6.42
CA ALA A 60 -3.21 27.16 5.16
C ALA A 60 -1.78 27.72 5.28
N GLU A 61 -1.65 28.88 5.93
CA GLU A 61 -0.35 29.52 6.14
C GLU A 61 0.62 28.62 6.93
N GLN A 62 0.12 28.01 8.00
CA GLN A 62 0.93 27.09 8.83
C GLN A 62 1.35 25.84 8.06
N LEU A 63 0.43 25.24 7.30
CA LEU A 63 0.68 24.04 6.50
C LEU A 63 1.70 24.27 5.38
N LEU A 64 1.67 25.46 4.77
CA LEU A 64 2.52 25.84 3.67
C LEU A 64 3.82 26.51 4.09
N ALA A 65 4.00 26.78 5.38
CA ALA A 65 5.20 27.46 5.89
C ALA A 65 6.48 26.77 5.43
N GLY A 66 7.39 27.54 4.80
CA GLY A 66 8.66 27.07 4.28
C GLY A 66 8.59 26.19 3.02
N LYS A 67 7.40 26.03 2.42
CA LYS A 67 7.21 25.24 1.20
C LYS A 67 6.93 26.15 -0.01
N THR A 68 7.46 25.75 -1.16
CA THR A 68 7.09 26.39 -2.43
C THR A 68 5.86 25.70 -3.01
N TYR A 69 4.90 26.48 -3.47
CA TYR A 69 3.64 25.97 -4.03
C TYR A 69 3.18 26.80 -5.24
N GLU A 70 2.34 26.18 -6.05
CA GLU A 70 1.67 26.82 -7.17
C GLU A 70 0.19 27.00 -6.84
N VAL A 71 -0.33 28.20 -7.03
CA VAL A 71 -1.76 28.47 -6.86
C VAL A 71 -2.49 28.11 -8.16
N VAL A 72 -3.58 27.38 -8.02
CA VAL A 72 -4.44 26.89 -9.12
C VAL A 72 -5.85 27.41 -8.91
N ALA A 73 -6.45 27.99 -9.94
CA ALA A 73 -7.85 28.44 -9.90
C ALA A 73 -8.79 27.26 -9.52
N ASP A 74 -9.78 27.49 -8.68
CA ASP A 74 -10.66 26.45 -8.12
C ASP A 74 -11.27 25.54 -9.16
N ALA A 75 -11.76 26.10 -10.27
CA ALA A 75 -12.36 25.32 -11.36
C ALA A 75 -11.34 24.38 -12.02
N VAL A 76 -10.08 24.83 -12.17
CA VAL A 76 -8.99 24.02 -12.72
C VAL A 76 -8.57 22.96 -11.71
N PHE A 77 -8.43 23.31 -10.44
CA PHE A 77 -8.11 22.36 -9.36
C PHE A 77 -9.13 21.22 -9.32
N LYS A 78 -10.42 21.55 -9.36
CA LYS A 78 -11.49 20.56 -9.42
C LYS A 78 -11.37 19.60 -10.61
N SER A 79 -10.89 20.09 -11.76
CA SER A 79 -10.75 19.27 -12.98
C SER A 79 -9.60 18.26 -12.91
N ILE A 80 -8.61 18.48 -12.05
CA ILE A 80 -7.46 17.58 -11.84
C ILE A 80 -7.59 16.73 -10.58
N SER A 81 -8.58 16.99 -9.73
CA SER A 81 -8.86 16.20 -8.53
C SER A 81 -9.57 14.89 -8.88
N ASP A 82 -9.29 13.83 -8.13
CA ASP A 82 -9.97 12.54 -8.20
C ASP A 82 -11.07 12.38 -7.12
N THR A 83 -11.33 13.45 -6.35
CA THR A 83 -12.36 13.48 -5.32
C THR A 83 -13.52 14.37 -5.73
N GLN A 84 -14.75 14.03 -5.30
CA GLN A 84 -15.94 14.84 -5.58
C GLN A 84 -15.90 16.20 -4.86
N THR A 85 -15.33 16.22 -3.67
CA THR A 85 -15.14 17.40 -2.82
C THR A 85 -13.65 17.57 -2.50
N PRO A 86 -12.88 18.20 -3.42
CA PRO A 86 -11.46 18.42 -3.21
C PRO A 86 -11.16 19.26 -1.95
N GLN A 87 -10.16 18.87 -1.19
CA GLN A 87 -9.67 19.63 -0.04
C GLN A 87 -8.75 20.80 -0.45
N GLY A 88 -8.57 21.04 -1.73
CA GLY A 88 -7.81 22.18 -2.24
C GLY A 88 -6.29 22.07 -2.16
N ILE A 89 -5.75 20.93 -1.75
CA ILE A 89 -4.30 20.68 -1.72
C ILE A 89 -3.97 19.35 -2.39
N LEU A 90 -2.96 19.39 -3.26
CA LEU A 90 -2.44 18.25 -4.02
C LEU A 90 -0.92 18.37 -4.11
N CYS A 91 -0.19 17.28 -4.03
CA CYS A 91 1.25 17.30 -4.23
C CYS A 91 1.75 16.15 -5.12
N LEU A 92 2.89 16.37 -5.74
CA LEU A 92 3.67 15.35 -6.40
C LEU A 92 4.73 14.84 -5.43
N VAL A 93 4.80 13.54 -5.30
CA VAL A 93 5.68 12.84 -4.35
C VAL A 93 6.56 11.86 -5.12
N ARG A 94 7.85 11.81 -4.78
CA ARG A 94 8.78 10.82 -5.34
C ARG A 94 8.46 9.44 -4.81
N MET A 95 8.51 8.43 -5.68
CA MET A 95 8.35 7.04 -5.27
C MET A 95 9.62 6.58 -4.56
N PRO A 96 9.54 6.13 -3.30
CA PRO A 96 10.66 5.47 -2.66
C PRO A 96 10.96 4.13 -3.34
N GLN A 97 12.19 3.67 -3.23
CA GLN A 97 12.60 2.34 -3.67
C GLN A 97 13.24 1.61 -2.49
N TYR A 98 12.84 0.38 -2.28
CA TYR A 98 13.33 -0.45 -1.20
C TYR A 98 13.93 -1.74 -1.76
N PRO A 99 15.20 -2.07 -1.45
CA PRO A 99 15.69 -3.42 -1.68
C PRO A 99 14.98 -4.40 -0.75
N LEU A 100 14.90 -5.68 -1.13
CA LEU A 100 14.24 -6.71 -0.33
C LEU A 100 14.79 -6.78 1.11
N SER A 101 16.09 -6.53 1.28
CA SER A 101 16.76 -6.50 2.59
C SER A 101 16.14 -5.52 3.59
N ASP A 102 15.57 -4.42 3.10
CA ASP A 102 14.97 -3.41 3.98
C ASP A 102 13.66 -3.86 4.62
N LEU A 103 13.04 -4.91 4.08
CA LEU A 103 11.83 -5.52 4.63
C LEU A 103 12.15 -6.57 5.69
N LEU A 104 13.41 -7.01 5.81
CA LEU A 104 13.82 -8.09 6.71
C LEU A 104 14.25 -7.52 8.06
N ARG A 105 13.83 -8.17 9.12
CA ARG A 105 14.14 -7.81 10.53
C ARG A 105 14.49 -9.06 11.35
N GLY A 106 15.13 -10.05 10.72
CA GLY A 106 15.44 -11.33 11.35
C GLY A 106 14.18 -12.01 11.90
N ASN A 107 14.20 -12.47 13.15
CA ASN A 107 13.04 -13.11 13.79
C ASN A 107 11.80 -12.18 13.92
N ARG A 108 11.96 -10.88 13.77
CA ARG A 108 10.83 -9.92 13.77
C ARG A 108 10.28 -9.66 12.39
N THR A 109 10.82 -10.24 11.33
CA THR A 109 10.29 -10.15 9.98
C THR A 109 8.81 -10.54 9.98
N HIS A 110 7.97 -9.67 9.43
CA HIS A 110 6.53 -9.89 9.32
C HIS A 110 6.08 -9.31 7.98
N LEU A 111 5.88 -10.17 7.01
CA LEU A 111 5.62 -9.79 5.63
C LEU A 111 4.22 -10.19 5.19
N LEU A 112 3.65 -9.36 4.33
CA LEU A 112 2.52 -9.72 3.51
C LEU A 112 3.01 -9.89 2.06
N ILE A 113 2.74 -11.01 1.44
CA ILE A 113 3.07 -11.29 0.03
C ILE A 113 1.75 -11.41 -0.71
N VAL A 114 1.57 -10.58 -1.73
CA VAL A 114 0.32 -10.56 -2.50
C VAL A 114 0.58 -10.96 -3.95
N GLU A 115 -0.25 -11.87 -4.43
CA GLU A 115 -0.22 -12.34 -5.82
C GLU A 115 -1.45 -11.82 -6.58
N SER A 116 -1.21 -10.93 -7.55
CA SER A 116 -2.22 -10.49 -8.52
C SER A 116 -3.49 -9.87 -7.89
N ILE A 117 -3.37 -9.17 -6.78
CA ILE A 117 -4.47 -8.37 -6.22
C ILE A 117 -4.89 -7.32 -7.24
N GLN A 118 -6.20 -7.23 -7.53
CA GLN A 118 -6.73 -6.35 -8.58
C GLN A 118 -7.46 -5.12 -8.04
N ASP A 119 -8.09 -5.19 -6.87
CA ASP A 119 -8.79 -4.03 -6.30
C ASP A 119 -7.81 -3.10 -5.56
N PRO A 120 -7.68 -1.83 -6.01
CA PRO A 120 -6.81 -0.85 -5.37
C PRO A 120 -7.23 -0.51 -3.94
N GLY A 121 -8.52 -0.66 -3.61
CA GLY A 121 -9.02 -0.49 -2.24
C GLY A 121 -8.52 -1.59 -1.32
N ASN A 122 -8.52 -2.85 -1.77
CA ASN A 122 -7.98 -3.98 -1.03
C ASN A 122 -6.48 -3.78 -0.75
N LEU A 123 -5.69 -3.43 -1.79
CA LEU A 123 -4.25 -3.23 -1.63
C LEU A 123 -3.95 -2.11 -0.62
N GLY A 124 -4.64 -0.97 -0.73
CA GLY A 124 -4.47 0.14 0.22
C GLY A 124 -4.91 -0.21 1.64
N THR A 125 -6.00 -0.98 1.78
CA THR A 125 -6.46 -1.49 3.08
C THR A 125 -5.45 -2.47 3.70
N MET A 126 -4.84 -3.33 2.89
CA MET A 126 -3.78 -4.25 3.34
C MET A 126 -2.57 -3.48 3.88
N LEU A 127 -2.11 -2.42 3.20
CA LEU A 127 -1.03 -1.58 3.69
C LEU A 127 -1.38 -0.91 5.02
N ARG A 128 -2.55 -0.26 5.08
CA ARG A 128 -3.02 0.44 6.28
C ARG A 128 -3.15 -0.50 7.47
N THR A 129 -3.78 -1.65 7.26
CA THR A 129 -3.97 -2.65 8.31
C THR A 129 -2.64 -3.28 8.72
N GLY A 130 -1.77 -3.50 7.73
CA GLY A 130 -0.43 -4.04 7.94
C GLY A 130 0.45 -3.13 8.79
N GLU A 131 0.43 -1.82 8.55
CA GLU A 131 1.10 -0.84 9.44
C GLU A 131 0.60 -0.98 10.88
N GLY A 132 -0.72 -1.00 11.07
CA GLY A 132 -1.32 -1.18 12.39
C GLY A 132 -0.98 -2.51 13.05
N ALA A 133 -0.79 -3.58 12.28
CA ALA A 133 -0.38 -4.89 12.75
C ALA A 133 1.14 -5.04 12.93
N GLY A 134 1.93 -4.07 12.47
CA GLY A 134 3.39 -4.07 12.58
C GLY A 134 4.07 -4.95 11.55
N ILE A 135 3.59 -4.99 10.29
CA ILE A 135 4.33 -5.63 9.22
C ILE A 135 5.63 -4.89 8.93
N THR A 136 6.64 -5.61 8.52
CA THR A 136 7.93 -5.02 8.13
C THR A 136 7.98 -4.65 6.66
N GLY A 137 7.02 -5.12 5.88
CA GLY A 137 6.86 -4.75 4.49
C GLY A 137 5.81 -5.58 3.74
N ILE A 138 5.48 -5.13 2.54
CA ILE A 138 4.63 -5.86 1.59
C ILE A 138 5.44 -6.21 0.34
N ILE A 139 5.28 -7.45 -0.13
CA ILE A 139 5.86 -7.92 -1.40
C ILE A 139 4.72 -8.18 -2.37
N MET A 140 4.88 -7.78 -3.61
CA MET A 140 3.86 -7.98 -4.63
C MET A 140 4.49 -8.34 -5.98
N ASN A 141 3.78 -9.10 -6.79
CA ASN A 141 4.18 -9.36 -8.16
C ASN A 141 3.77 -8.21 -9.09
N ARG A 142 4.29 -8.20 -10.33
CA ARG A 142 4.04 -7.15 -11.33
C ARG A 142 2.60 -7.09 -11.83
N THR A 143 1.82 -8.14 -11.65
CA THR A 143 0.40 -8.22 -12.05
C THR A 143 -0.55 -7.72 -10.98
N THR A 144 -0.06 -7.44 -9.77
CA THR A 144 -0.82 -6.71 -8.74
C THR A 144 -1.09 -5.28 -9.21
N VAL A 145 -2.26 -4.75 -8.86
CA VAL A 145 -2.66 -3.38 -9.16
C VAL A 145 -1.58 -2.39 -8.71
N ASP A 146 -1.42 -1.33 -9.49
CA ASP A 146 -0.39 -0.32 -9.21
C ASP A 146 -0.56 0.28 -7.81
N LEU A 147 0.45 0.10 -6.97
CA LEU A 147 0.51 0.61 -5.60
C LEU A 147 0.27 2.13 -5.55
N PHE A 148 0.75 2.85 -6.56
CA PHE A 148 0.63 4.31 -6.66
C PHE A 148 -0.61 4.79 -7.43
N ASN A 149 -1.56 3.91 -7.69
CA ASN A 149 -2.88 4.30 -8.18
C ASN A 149 -3.53 5.24 -7.16
N PRO A 150 -4.16 6.36 -7.58
CA PRO A 150 -4.78 7.33 -6.65
C PRO A 150 -5.77 6.70 -5.68
N LYS A 151 -6.56 5.70 -6.11
CA LYS A 151 -7.48 4.99 -5.23
C LYS A 151 -6.75 4.17 -4.17
N THR A 152 -5.62 3.51 -4.54
CA THR A 152 -4.76 2.81 -3.58
C THR A 152 -4.20 3.79 -2.57
N ILE A 153 -3.57 4.88 -3.04
CA ILE A 153 -2.95 5.91 -2.19
C ILE A 153 -3.95 6.44 -1.15
N ARG A 154 -5.16 6.80 -1.57
CA ARG A 154 -6.21 7.25 -0.64
C ARG A 154 -6.54 6.21 0.42
N SER A 155 -6.66 4.94 0.01
CA SER A 155 -7.01 3.85 0.92
C SER A 155 -5.92 3.55 1.96
N THR A 156 -4.66 3.92 1.70
CA THR A 156 -3.55 3.73 2.64
C THR A 156 -3.63 4.65 3.85
N MET A 157 -4.30 5.81 3.75
CA MET A 157 -4.37 6.82 4.81
C MET A 157 -3.00 7.18 5.39
N GLY A 158 -1.97 7.32 4.54
CA GLY A 158 -0.59 7.66 4.91
C GLY A 158 0.35 6.48 5.14
N SER A 159 -0.14 5.24 5.24
CA SER A 159 0.71 4.06 5.44
C SER A 159 1.71 3.83 4.30
N ILE A 160 1.44 4.38 3.12
CA ILE A 160 2.37 4.34 1.97
C ILE A 160 3.73 4.98 2.29
N TYR A 161 3.79 5.89 3.23
CA TYR A 161 5.02 6.57 3.63
C TYR A 161 5.84 5.79 4.65
N ARG A 162 5.23 4.81 5.33
CA ARG A 162 5.81 4.13 6.50
C ARG A 162 6.02 2.63 6.32
N VAL A 163 5.26 1.99 5.42
CA VAL A 163 5.38 0.57 5.14
C VAL A 163 6.26 0.36 3.90
N PRO A 164 7.46 -0.22 4.04
CA PRO A 164 8.28 -0.59 2.91
C PRO A 164 7.57 -1.59 1.99
N TYR A 165 7.84 -1.50 0.71
CA TYR A 165 7.31 -2.42 -0.29
C TYR A 165 8.40 -2.92 -1.23
N TYR A 166 8.17 -4.08 -1.80
CA TYR A 166 9.03 -4.66 -2.83
C TYR A 166 8.18 -5.24 -3.97
N ILE A 167 8.50 -4.88 -5.21
CA ILE A 167 7.84 -5.43 -6.40
C ILE A 167 8.77 -6.48 -6.98
N ALA A 168 8.39 -7.75 -6.82
CA ALA A 168 9.16 -8.89 -7.30
C ALA A 168 9.01 -9.02 -8.82
N ASP A 169 10.14 -9.22 -9.50
CA ASP A 169 10.17 -9.62 -10.91
C ASP A 169 9.76 -11.08 -11.06
N ASP A 170 10.26 -11.91 -10.15
CA ASP A 170 9.91 -13.31 -9.96
C ASP A 170 9.51 -13.51 -8.49
N LEU A 171 8.23 -13.80 -8.26
CA LEU A 171 7.70 -13.98 -6.91
C LEU A 171 8.16 -15.30 -6.31
N ALA A 172 8.32 -16.35 -7.12
CA ALA A 172 8.78 -17.66 -6.66
C ALA A 172 10.25 -17.59 -6.21
N GLU A 173 11.11 -16.93 -6.99
CA GLU A 173 12.51 -16.71 -6.60
C GLU A 173 12.60 -15.90 -5.31
N THR A 174 11.80 -14.83 -5.18
CA THR A 174 11.74 -13.99 -3.98
C THR A 174 11.33 -14.79 -2.75
N ILE A 175 10.32 -15.67 -2.85
CA ILE A 175 9.90 -16.57 -1.78
C ILE A 175 11.04 -17.51 -1.40
N GLY A 176 11.76 -18.06 -2.40
CA GLY A 176 12.93 -18.91 -2.18
C GLY A 176 14.02 -18.17 -1.39
N GLU A 177 14.25 -16.89 -1.66
CA GLU A 177 15.20 -16.06 -0.89
C GLU A 177 14.74 -15.87 0.56
N LEU A 178 13.46 -15.57 0.79
CA LEU A 178 12.90 -15.45 2.13
C LEU A 178 13.07 -16.73 2.95
N LYS A 179 12.87 -17.90 2.35
CA LYS A 179 13.10 -19.20 2.99
C LYS A 179 14.57 -19.38 3.40
N ARG A 180 15.52 -19.00 2.54
CA ARG A 180 16.96 -19.02 2.88
C ARG A 180 17.27 -18.11 4.08
N GLN A 181 16.51 -17.03 4.26
CA GLN A 181 16.57 -16.13 5.43
C GLN A 181 15.77 -16.64 6.64
N LYS A 182 15.28 -17.89 6.60
CA LYS A 182 14.51 -18.55 7.68
C LYS A 182 13.19 -17.85 7.99
N VAL A 183 12.57 -17.22 7.00
CA VAL A 183 11.20 -16.70 7.09
C VAL A 183 10.23 -17.84 6.77
N GLY A 184 9.33 -18.16 7.69
CA GLY A 184 8.26 -19.14 7.48
C GLY A 184 7.20 -18.59 6.55
N ILE A 185 6.80 -19.35 5.55
CA ILE A 185 5.85 -18.97 4.49
C ILE A 185 4.50 -19.66 4.73
N TYR A 186 3.47 -18.89 4.91
CA TYR A 186 2.11 -19.38 5.22
C TYR A 186 1.13 -18.93 4.13
N ALA A 187 0.49 -19.87 3.46
CA ALA A 187 -0.54 -19.56 2.46
C ALA A 187 -1.93 -19.55 3.09
N ALA A 188 -2.66 -18.45 2.95
CA ALA A 188 -4.10 -18.41 3.21
C ALA A 188 -4.81 -19.22 2.12
N HIS A 189 -5.28 -20.41 2.45
CA HIS A 189 -5.80 -21.35 1.46
C HIS A 189 -6.98 -22.16 2.00
N LEU A 190 -8.03 -22.32 1.19
CA LEU A 190 -9.27 -23.07 1.57
C LEU A 190 -9.00 -24.53 1.91
N LYS A 191 -7.99 -25.15 1.26
CA LYS A 191 -7.55 -26.53 1.53
C LYS A 191 -6.64 -26.64 2.76
N GLY A 192 -6.42 -25.54 3.52
CA GLY A 192 -5.57 -25.56 4.71
C GLY A 192 -6.12 -26.53 5.77
N GLN A 193 -5.24 -27.38 6.29
CA GLN A 193 -5.59 -28.32 7.36
C GLN A 193 -5.41 -27.68 8.74
N MET A 194 -4.53 -26.69 8.85
CA MET A 194 -4.28 -25.95 10.09
C MET A 194 -5.17 -24.71 10.16
N GLN A 195 -5.81 -24.47 11.28
CA GLN A 195 -6.47 -23.20 11.51
C GLN A 195 -5.40 -22.09 11.72
N TYR A 196 -5.72 -20.86 11.28
CA TYR A 196 -4.76 -19.77 11.32
C TYR A 196 -4.27 -19.42 12.72
N ASP A 197 -5.05 -19.69 13.75
CA ASP A 197 -4.75 -19.41 15.15
C ASP A 197 -4.08 -20.59 15.91
N GLU A 198 -3.96 -21.75 15.27
CA GLU A 198 -3.28 -22.93 15.81
C GLU A 198 -1.77 -22.94 15.50
N THR A 199 -1.31 -22.09 14.61
CA THR A 199 0.08 -22.02 14.13
C THR A 199 0.86 -20.94 14.86
N SER A 200 2.16 -21.17 15.12
CA SER A 200 3.03 -20.17 15.75
C SER A 200 3.67 -19.23 14.73
N TYR A 201 3.48 -17.93 14.92
CA TYR A 201 4.04 -16.84 14.10
C TYR A 201 5.08 -16.00 14.85
N CYS A 202 5.70 -16.57 15.86
CA CYS A 202 6.65 -15.83 16.73
C CYS A 202 8.02 -15.58 16.10
N LYS A 203 8.35 -16.30 15.02
CA LYS A 203 9.58 -16.11 14.22
C LYS A 203 9.30 -15.27 12.96
N GLY A 204 10.31 -15.12 12.10
CA GLY A 204 10.12 -14.49 10.78
C GLY A 204 8.96 -15.16 10.04
N THR A 205 7.99 -14.37 9.62
CA THR A 205 6.68 -14.84 9.09
C THR A 205 6.31 -14.05 7.84
N ALA A 206 5.85 -14.74 6.82
CA ALA A 206 5.26 -14.14 5.62
C ALA A 206 3.95 -14.85 5.26
N PHE A 207 2.90 -14.09 4.99
CA PHE A 207 1.61 -14.61 4.53
C PHE A 207 1.44 -14.39 3.04
N LEU A 208 1.06 -15.44 2.32
CA LEU A 208 0.66 -15.38 0.92
C LEU A 208 -0.84 -15.14 0.82
N ILE A 209 -1.22 -14.09 0.12
CA ILE A 209 -2.62 -13.75 -0.21
C ILE A 209 -2.76 -13.67 -1.72
N GLY A 210 -3.67 -14.42 -2.27
CA GLY A 210 -3.93 -14.49 -3.70
C GLY A 210 -4.97 -13.48 -4.20
N ASN A 211 -5.20 -13.54 -5.50
CA ASN A 211 -6.23 -12.78 -6.23
C ASN A 211 -7.62 -12.97 -5.61
N GLU A 212 -8.46 -11.93 -5.68
CA GLU A 212 -9.81 -11.93 -5.09
C GLU A 212 -10.75 -12.99 -5.66
N GLY A 213 -10.58 -13.33 -6.94
CA GLY A 213 -11.44 -14.31 -7.62
C GLY A 213 -10.84 -15.71 -7.68
N ASN A 214 -9.55 -15.80 -7.98
CA ASN A 214 -8.89 -17.07 -8.28
C ASN A 214 -8.04 -17.61 -7.12
N GLY A 215 -7.81 -16.81 -6.07
CA GLY A 215 -6.89 -17.16 -4.99
C GLY A 215 -5.43 -17.13 -5.42
N LEU A 216 -4.60 -17.91 -4.75
CA LEU A 216 -3.20 -18.13 -5.11
C LEU A 216 -3.10 -19.11 -6.28
N SER A 217 -2.12 -18.89 -7.17
CA SER A 217 -1.74 -19.91 -8.15
C SER A 217 -1.19 -21.16 -7.47
N ASP A 218 -1.35 -22.33 -8.10
CA ASP A 218 -0.81 -23.59 -7.56
C ASP A 218 0.71 -23.51 -7.39
N GLU A 219 1.40 -22.80 -8.27
CA GLU A 219 2.84 -22.57 -8.21
C GLU A 219 3.23 -21.82 -6.92
N ILE A 220 2.63 -20.67 -6.68
CA ILE A 220 2.95 -19.82 -5.51
C ILE A 220 2.46 -20.47 -4.21
N ALA A 221 1.26 -21.05 -4.22
CA ALA A 221 0.75 -21.79 -3.06
C ALA A 221 1.67 -22.94 -2.67
N GLY A 222 2.18 -23.71 -3.67
CA GLY A 222 3.09 -24.84 -3.45
C GLY A 222 4.42 -24.48 -2.81
N LEU A 223 4.80 -23.19 -2.79
CA LEU A 223 5.99 -22.70 -2.10
C LEU A 223 5.77 -22.46 -0.59
N ALA A 224 4.54 -22.47 -0.11
CA ALA A 224 4.28 -22.29 1.31
C ALA A 224 4.79 -23.49 2.15
N ASP A 225 5.24 -23.19 3.35
CA ASP A 225 5.60 -24.22 4.34
C ASP A 225 4.35 -24.79 5.02
N THR A 226 3.29 -23.99 5.12
CA THR A 226 2.03 -24.37 5.74
C THR A 226 0.85 -23.66 5.07
N TYR A 227 -0.20 -24.41 4.80
CA TYR A 227 -1.49 -23.87 4.40
C TYR A 227 -2.33 -23.61 5.64
N VAL A 228 -2.74 -22.37 5.85
CA VAL A 228 -3.58 -21.97 6.98
C VAL A 228 -4.97 -21.59 6.48
N ARG A 229 -5.99 -21.95 7.24
CA ARG A 229 -7.40 -21.69 6.95
C ARG A 229 -8.02 -20.79 8.01
N ILE A 230 -8.78 -19.80 7.58
CA ILE A 230 -9.68 -19.05 8.46
C ILE A 230 -10.99 -19.85 8.52
N PRO A 231 -11.44 -20.32 9.70
CA PRO A 231 -12.66 -21.09 9.82
C PRO A 231 -13.89 -20.25 9.45
N MET A 232 -14.83 -20.87 8.75
CA MET A 232 -16.07 -20.23 8.29
C MET A 232 -17.26 -21.00 8.88
N GLU A 233 -18.12 -20.30 9.62
CA GLU A 233 -19.32 -20.91 10.24
C GLU A 233 -20.55 -20.87 9.34
N GLY A 234 -20.55 -19.99 8.33
CA GLY A 234 -21.67 -19.79 7.42
C GLY A 234 -21.50 -20.43 6.06
N SER A 235 -22.34 -20.05 5.09
CA SER A 235 -22.33 -20.57 3.72
C SER A 235 -21.33 -19.85 2.82
N VAL A 236 -20.65 -18.83 3.29
CA VAL A 236 -19.63 -18.11 2.49
C VAL A 236 -18.36 -18.96 2.41
N GLU A 237 -17.81 -19.06 1.21
CA GLU A 237 -16.61 -19.88 0.97
C GLU A 237 -15.32 -19.19 1.43
N SER A 238 -15.26 -17.85 1.34
CA SER A 238 -14.08 -17.07 1.68
C SER A 238 -14.43 -15.67 2.16
N LEU A 239 -13.47 -15.00 2.79
CA LEU A 239 -13.54 -13.57 3.14
C LEU A 239 -12.91 -12.72 2.03
N ASN A 240 -13.21 -11.42 2.05
CA ASN A 240 -12.46 -10.44 1.27
C ASN A 240 -10.96 -10.58 1.54
N ALA A 241 -10.13 -10.42 0.50
CA ALA A 241 -8.69 -10.63 0.59
C ALA A 241 -8.00 -9.72 1.62
N ALA A 242 -8.43 -8.46 1.73
CA ALA A 242 -7.87 -7.53 2.73
C ALA A 242 -8.31 -7.91 4.17
N VAL A 243 -9.50 -8.45 4.33
CA VAL A 243 -9.98 -8.95 5.63
C VAL A 243 -9.20 -10.20 6.05
N SER A 244 -8.98 -11.14 5.13
CA SER A 244 -8.15 -12.33 5.37
C SER A 244 -6.74 -11.93 5.78
N ALA A 245 -6.11 -11.02 5.04
CA ALA A 245 -4.80 -10.47 5.37
C ALA A 245 -4.78 -9.84 6.77
N ALA A 246 -5.83 -9.06 7.12
CA ALA A 246 -5.94 -8.41 8.41
C ALA A 246 -5.94 -9.42 9.57
N LEU A 247 -6.74 -10.48 9.48
CA LEU A 247 -6.83 -11.52 10.51
C LEU A 247 -5.47 -12.18 10.75
N LEU A 248 -4.77 -12.56 9.68
CA LEU A 248 -3.45 -13.21 9.77
C LEU A 248 -2.38 -12.28 10.36
N MET A 249 -2.34 -11.03 9.89
CA MET A 249 -1.38 -10.05 10.38
C MET A 249 -1.60 -9.72 11.87
N TYR A 250 -2.86 -9.54 12.28
CA TYR A 250 -3.19 -9.26 13.68
C TYR A 250 -3.03 -10.47 14.59
N GLU A 251 -3.20 -11.69 14.10
CA GLU A 251 -2.88 -12.90 14.87
C GLU A 251 -1.39 -12.96 15.18
N THR A 252 -0.53 -12.69 14.19
CA THR A 252 0.93 -12.55 14.41
C THR A 252 1.23 -11.50 15.47
N ASN A 253 0.64 -10.31 15.35
CA ASN A 253 0.80 -9.22 16.33
C ASN A 253 0.35 -9.65 17.73
N ARG A 254 -0.81 -10.34 17.84
CA ARG A 254 -1.33 -10.85 19.11
C ARG A 254 -0.36 -11.83 19.76
N GLN A 255 0.14 -12.81 19.01
CA GLN A 255 1.08 -13.80 19.52
C GLN A 255 2.39 -13.17 19.99
N ARG A 256 2.97 -12.27 19.17
CA ARG A 256 4.24 -11.61 19.50
C ARG A 256 4.13 -10.71 20.74
N ARG A 257 3.02 -10.01 20.93
CA ARG A 257 2.77 -9.21 22.14
C ARG A 257 2.64 -10.06 23.40
N ARG A 258 2.12 -11.28 23.29
CA ARG A 258 2.00 -12.22 24.45
C ARG A 258 3.31 -12.88 24.81
N ASN A 259 4.15 -13.16 23.82
CA ASN A 259 5.43 -13.86 24.03
C ASN A 259 6.62 -12.90 24.28
N GLY A 260 6.45 -11.62 24.13
CA GLY A 260 7.44 -10.57 24.39
C GLY A 260 7.36 -9.93 25.78
N LYS A 261 6.62 -10.57 26.71
CA LYS A 261 6.52 -10.17 28.12
C LYS A 261 7.35 -11.06 28.99
#